data_6c8234ace70867f2e2eed032b9ada7dc
#
_entry.id   6c8234ace70867f2e2eed032b9ada7dc
#
_cell.length_a   1.000
_cell.length_b   1.000
_cell.length_c   1.000
_cell.angle_alpha   90.00
_cell.angle_beta   90.00
_cell.angle_gamma   90.00
#
_symmetry.space_group_name_H-M   'P 1'
#
loop_
_entity.id
_entity.type
_entity.pdbx_description
1 polymer ?
#
loop_
_entity_poly.entity_id
_entity_poly.type
_entity_poly.pdbx_seq_one_letter_code
_entity_poly.pdbx_strand_id
1 'polypeptide(L)'
;MLSLWRDFWKNPWQSRFTVPLLVINVLGSAYGFYWYREQLVETPFYLWPFVPDSPLSSTLFAAALLLSLAGASKKLFQILAFTVSIKYGIWAVIMISNYWFNDGPVAPTETMLWLSHLGMAAEGAIFLRTFRFGVHVVIITGAWMLVNDLMDYGAGLHPYLFMAGQETLAMVTALALTVLLMAGLSHLGRAGV
;
A
#
# COMPACT_ATOMS: atom_id res chain seq x y z
N MET A 1 16.17 14.53 -16.81
CA MET A 1 14.99 13.96 -16.11
C MET A 1 14.35 12.81 -16.88
N LEU A 2 14.05 12.94 -18.18
CA LEU A 2 13.42 11.85 -18.97
C LEU A 2 14.26 10.57 -19.05
N SER A 3 15.60 10.65 -19.07
CA SER A 3 16.49 9.49 -19.05
C SER A 3 16.41 8.72 -17.73
N LEU A 4 16.39 9.44 -16.59
CA LEU A 4 16.31 8.84 -15.25
C LEU A 4 14.98 8.09 -15.06
N TRP A 5 13.86 8.69 -15.48
CA TRP A 5 12.55 8.06 -15.45
C TRP A 5 12.49 6.79 -16.30
N ARG A 6 13.04 6.88 -17.53
CA ARG A 6 13.12 5.72 -18.43
C ARG A 6 13.96 4.57 -17.83
N ASP A 7 15.07 4.91 -17.17
CA ASP A 7 15.93 3.93 -16.51
C ASP A 7 15.24 3.28 -15.31
N PHE A 8 14.55 4.08 -14.48
CA PHE A 8 13.73 3.58 -13.37
C PHE A 8 12.61 2.66 -13.88
N TRP A 9 11.91 3.09 -14.92
CA TRP A 9 10.88 2.25 -15.55
C TRP A 9 11.44 0.94 -16.09
N LYS A 10 12.62 0.94 -16.73
CA LYS A 10 13.25 -0.27 -17.29
C LYS A 10 13.73 -1.24 -16.21
N ASN A 11 14.38 -0.72 -15.17
CA ASN A 11 14.92 -1.53 -14.07
C ASN A 11 14.89 -0.75 -12.75
N PRO A 12 13.81 -0.86 -11.96
CA PRO A 12 13.68 -0.18 -10.67
C PRO A 12 14.62 -0.75 -9.59
N TRP A 13 15.19 -1.94 -9.79
CA TRP A 13 16.02 -2.64 -8.81
C TRP A 13 17.45 -2.11 -8.66
N GLN A 14 17.85 -1.12 -9.46
CA GLN A 14 19.16 -0.49 -9.32
C GLN A 14 19.27 0.23 -7.97
N SER A 15 20.40 0.08 -7.27
CA SER A 15 20.62 0.66 -5.94
C SER A 15 20.40 2.18 -5.88
N ARG A 16 20.67 2.89 -6.99
CA ARG A 16 20.38 4.33 -7.10
C ARG A 16 18.89 4.69 -6.98
N PHE A 17 17.99 3.73 -7.17
CA PHE A 17 16.55 3.89 -6.99
C PHE A 17 16.07 3.22 -5.69
N THR A 18 16.52 1.98 -5.43
CA THR A 18 16.05 1.21 -4.27
C THR A 18 16.48 1.82 -2.94
N VAL A 19 17.69 2.41 -2.85
CA VAL A 19 18.16 3.02 -1.61
C VAL A 19 17.36 4.27 -1.24
N PRO A 20 17.15 5.26 -2.12
CA PRO A 20 16.28 6.40 -1.80
C PRO A 20 14.84 5.97 -1.45
N LEU A 21 14.25 5.03 -2.19
CA LEU A 21 12.90 4.52 -1.91
C LEU A 21 12.84 3.79 -0.57
N LEU A 22 13.86 3.00 -0.21
CA LEU A 22 13.96 2.40 1.12
C LEU A 22 13.91 3.46 2.21
N VAL A 23 14.71 4.53 2.09
CA VAL A 23 14.74 5.62 3.07
C VAL A 23 13.37 6.32 3.15
N ILE A 24 12.77 6.65 2.02
CA ILE A 24 11.45 7.30 1.97
C ILE A 24 10.38 6.43 2.63
N ASN A 25 10.35 5.13 2.35
CA ASN A 25 9.37 4.21 2.94
C ASN A 25 9.60 4.01 4.45
N VAL A 26 10.85 3.97 4.92
CA VAL A 26 11.15 3.92 6.37
C VAL A 26 10.66 5.19 7.07
N LEU A 27 10.95 6.37 6.53
CA LEU A 27 10.51 7.64 7.10
C LEU A 27 8.97 7.78 7.05
N GLY A 28 8.35 7.40 5.92
CA GLY A 28 6.90 7.39 5.77
C GLY A 28 6.22 6.42 6.75
N SER A 29 6.80 5.24 6.93
CA SER A 29 6.33 4.26 7.91
C SER A 29 6.41 4.83 9.34
N ALA A 30 7.54 5.38 9.75
CA ALA A 30 7.72 5.97 11.07
C ALA A 30 6.72 7.10 11.36
N TYR A 31 6.53 8.00 10.38
CA TYR A 31 5.54 9.07 10.47
C TYR A 31 4.10 8.50 10.51
N GLY A 32 3.81 7.50 9.70
CA GLY A 32 2.52 6.85 9.69
C GLY A 32 2.18 6.17 11.02
N PHE A 33 3.11 5.41 11.63
CA PHE A 33 2.88 4.85 12.97
C PHE A 33 2.68 5.92 14.04
N TYR A 34 3.37 7.05 13.95
CA TYR A 34 3.12 8.19 14.82
C TYR A 34 1.71 8.75 14.62
N TRP A 35 1.20 8.80 13.38
CA TRP A 35 -0.16 9.21 13.07
C TRP A 35 -1.21 8.26 13.68
N TYR A 36 -0.97 6.95 13.62
CA TYR A 36 -1.88 5.92 14.15
C TYR A 36 -1.74 5.66 15.66
N ARG A 37 -0.87 6.39 16.39
CA ARG A 37 -0.55 6.11 17.80
C ARG A 37 -1.78 6.06 18.71
N GLU A 38 -2.74 6.93 18.49
CA GLU A 38 -3.97 7.01 19.32
C GLU A 38 -4.86 5.79 19.05
N GLN A 39 -5.12 5.47 17.79
CA GLN A 39 -5.88 4.28 17.42
C GLN A 39 -5.21 2.99 17.90
N LEU A 40 -3.88 2.90 17.83
CA LEU A 40 -3.14 1.75 18.35
C LEU A 40 -3.26 1.61 19.87
N VAL A 41 -3.21 2.70 20.63
CA VAL A 41 -3.38 2.67 22.10
C VAL A 41 -4.79 2.21 22.49
N GLU A 42 -5.81 2.57 21.74
CA GLU A 42 -7.20 2.17 21.96
C GLU A 42 -7.50 0.73 21.53
N THR A 43 -6.61 0.13 20.72
CA THR A 43 -6.80 -1.21 20.15
C THR A 43 -5.99 -2.26 20.92
N PRO A 44 -6.57 -3.43 21.28
CA PRO A 44 -5.82 -4.53 21.84
C PRO A 44 -4.60 -4.92 20.98
N PHE A 45 -3.44 -5.14 21.60
CA PHE A 45 -2.16 -5.29 20.90
C PHE A 45 -2.15 -6.43 19.86
N TYR A 46 -2.90 -7.50 20.08
CA TYR A 46 -3.01 -8.63 19.15
C TYR A 46 -3.75 -8.29 17.84
N LEU A 47 -4.45 -7.15 17.79
CA LEU A 47 -5.10 -6.61 16.60
C LEU A 47 -4.25 -5.55 15.87
N TRP A 48 -3.15 -5.11 16.45
CA TRP A 48 -2.27 -4.11 15.86
C TRP A 48 -1.82 -4.38 14.42
N PRO A 49 -1.61 -5.65 13.97
CA PRO A 49 -1.28 -5.92 12.58
C PRO A 49 -2.36 -5.52 11.57
N PHE A 50 -3.57 -5.20 12.04
CA PHE A 50 -4.72 -4.84 11.20
C PHE A 50 -5.16 -3.38 11.33
N VAL A 51 -4.43 -2.54 12.09
CA VAL A 51 -4.80 -1.14 12.32
C VAL A 51 -4.06 -0.18 11.40
N PRO A 52 -2.72 -0.21 11.28
CA PRO A 52 -1.97 0.79 10.56
C PRO A 52 -1.73 0.41 9.09
N ASP A 53 -2.77 0.39 8.28
CA ASP A 53 -2.75 -0.09 6.89
C ASP A 53 -1.59 0.46 6.05
N SER A 54 -1.53 1.77 5.86
CA SER A 54 -0.50 2.40 5.03
C SER A 54 0.89 2.38 5.69
N PRO A 55 1.06 2.60 7.01
CA PRO A 55 2.36 2.45 7.66
C PRO A 55 2.90 1.02 7.60
N LEU A 56 2.04 0.02 7.80
CA LEU A 56 2.44 -1.38 7.66
C LEU A 56 2.84 -1.68 6.23
N SER A 57 2.09 -1.21 5.24
CA SER A 57 2.40 -1.40 3.82
C SER A 57 3.75 -0.79 3.45
N SER A 58 4.05 0.45 3.90
CA SER A 58 5.35 1.09 3.71
C SER A 58 6.48 0.32 4.41
N THR A 59 6.22 -0.23 5.61
CA THR A 59 7.17 -1.10 6.32
C THR A 59 7.48 -2.36 5.51
N LEU A 60 6.45 -3.04 5.02
CA LEU A 60 6.61 -4.24 4.20
C LEU A 60 7.36 -3.94 2.90
N PHE A 61 7.07 -2.78 2.28
CA PHE A 61 7.77 -2.32 1.09
C PHE A 61 9.25 -2.07 1.38
N ALA A 62 9.57 -1.31 2.42
CA ALA A 62 10.94 -1.06 2.86
C ALA A 62 11.69 -2.38 3.15
N ALA A 63 11.06 -3.31 3.87
CA ALA A 63 11.63 -4.62 4.14
C ALA A 63 11.86 -5.44 2.85
N ALA A 64 10.96 -5.36 1.87
CA ALA A 64 11.13 -6.02 0.57
C ALA A 64 12.33 -5.47 -0.21
N LEU A 65 12.53 -4.14 -0.19
CA LEU A 65 13.71 -3.52 -0.79
C LEU A 65 15.01 -3.88 -0.04
N LEU A 66 14.98 -3.84 1.29
CA LEU A 66 16.14 -4.19 2.13
C LEU A 66 16.58 -5.64 1.90
N LEU A 67 15.63 -6.59 1.90
CA LEU A 67 15.90 -7.99 1.61
C LEU A 67 16.47 -8.17 0.20
N SER A 68 16.01 -7.40 -0.78
CA SER A 68 16.56 -7.43 -2.13
C SER A 68 18.00 -6.93 -2.16
N LEU A 69 18.30 -5.82 -1.50
CA LEU A 69 19.66 -5.27 -1.38
C LEU A 69 20.62 -6.24 -0.68
N ALA A 70 20.12 -6.99 0.32
CA ALA A 70 20.87 -8.01 1.04
C ALA A 70 20.98 -9.35 0.29
N GLY A 71 20.45 -9.49 -0.92
CA GLY A 71 20.46 -10.75 -1.68
C GLY A 71 19.54 -11.85 -1.12
N ALA A 72 18.65 -11.52 -0.19
CA ALA A 72 17.74 -12.44 0.52
C ALA A 72 16.28 -12.33 0.04
N SER A 73 16.07 -11.99 -1.22
CA SER A 73 14.73 -11.76 -1.79
C SER A 73 13.77 -12.94 -1.61
N LYS A 74 12.55 -12.66 -1.20
CA LYS A 74 11.44 -13.61 -1.07
C LYS A 74 10.27 -13.15 -1.94
N LYS A 75 10.10 -13.77 -3.10
CA LYS A 75 9.15 -13.38 -4.14
C LYS A 75 7.72 -13.18 -3.60
N LEU A 76 7.19 -14.14 -2.85
CA LEU A 76 5.83 -14.04 -2.28
C LEU A 76 5.69 -12.79 -1.39
N PHE A 77 6.65 -12.58 -0.48
CA PHE A 77 6.66 -11.43 0.41
C PHE A 77 6.73 -10.10 -0.36
N GLN A 78 7.58 -10.02 -1.38
CA GLN A 78 7.72 -8.83 -2.22
C GLN A 78 6.42 -8.51 -2.98
N ILE A 79 5.79 -9.53 -3.59
CA ILE A 79 4.53 -9.34 -4.32
C ILE A 79 3.42 -8.89 -3.37
N LEU A 80 3.32 -9.50 -2.18
CA LEU A 80 2.37 -9.06 -1.15
C LEU A 80 2.63 -7.60 -0.77
N ALA A 81 3.87 -7.24 -0.40
CA ALA A 81 4.24 -5.89 0.01
C ALA A 81 3.89 -4.84 -1.05
N PHE A 82 4.21 -5.11 -2.32
CA PHE A 82 3.92 -4.16 -3.41
C PHE A 82 2.43 -4.07 -3.73
N THR A 83 1.69 -5.17 -3.62
CA THR A 83 0.25 -5.19 -3.86
C THR A 83 -0.51 -4.40 -2.78
N VAL A 84 -0.17 -4.58 -1.51
CA VAL A 84 -0.83 -3.84 -0.43
C VAL A 84 -0.47 -2.35 -0.47
N SER A 85 0.75 -1.98 -0.90
CA SER A 85 1.12 -0.57 -1.15
C SER A 85 0.25 0.07 -2.24
N ILE A 86 -0.08 -0.66 -3.31
CA ILE A 86 -1.02 -0.19 -4.33
C ILE A 86 -2.40 0.00 -3.71
N LYS A 87 -2.90 -1.01 -2.99
CA LYS A 87 -4.24 -0.99 -2.39
C LYS A 87 -4.43 0.23 -1.49
N TYR A 88 -3.61 0.36 -0.46
CA TYR A 88 -3.76 1.41 0.55
C TYR A 88 -3.34 2.78 0.04
N GLY A 89 -2.41 2.83 -0.93
CA GLY A 89 -2.09 4.07 -1.64
C GLY A 89 -3.29 4.62 -2.42
N ILE A 90 -3.95 3.79 -3.22
CA ILE A 90 -5.13 4.22 -4.00
C ILE A 90 -6.32 4.51 -3.07
N TRP A 91 -6.54 3.67 -2.05
CA TRP A 91 -7.63 3.87 -1.09
C TRP A 91 -7.52 5.26 -0.43
N ALA A 92 -6.37 5.62 0.11
CA ALA A 92 -6.16 6.91 0.77
C ALA A 92 -6.32 8.09 -0.20
N VAL A 93 -5.81 7.98 -1.44
CA VAL A 93 -6.00 8.99 -2.49
C VAL A 93 -7.49 9.23 -2.76
N ILE A 94 -8.29 8.16 -2.85
CA ILE A 94 -9.75 8.27 -3.06
C ILE A 94 -10.42 8.93 -1.86
N MET A 95 -10.07 8.53 -0.62
CA MET A 95 -10.68 9.10 0.59
C MET A 95 -10.38 10.59 0.74
N ILE A 96 -9.12 11.00 0.53
CA ILE A 96 -8.73 12.42 0.60
C ILE A 96 -9.36 13.21 -0.54
N SER A 97 -9.39 12.66 -1.75
CA SER A 97 -10.06 13.32 -2.89
C SER A 97 -11.55 13.52 -2.62
N ASN A 98 -12.23 12.51 -2.09
CA ASN A 98 -13.64 12.62 -1.70
C ASN A 98 -13.86 13.68 -0.62
N TYR A 99 -12.97 13.76 0.39
CA TYR A 99 -12.99 14.80 1.40
C TYR A 99 -12.92 16.19 0.77
N TRP A 100 -11.99 16.44 -0.15
CA TRP A 100 -11.87 17.72 -0.84
C TRP A 100 -13.07 18.05 -1.75
N PHE A 101 -13.66 17.06 -2.41
CA PHE A 101 -14.86 17.25 -3.23
C PHE A 101 -16.14 17.54 -2.41
N ASN A 102 -16.11 17.29 -1.10
CA ASN A 102 -17.19 17.61 -0.17
C ASN A 102 -16.82 18.78 0.75
N ASP A 103 -16.21 19.82 0.16
CA ASP A 103 -15.86 21.09 0.81
C ASP A 103 -14.83 20.96 1.96
N GLY A 104 -14.13 19.84 2.05
CA GLY A 104 -13.01 19.70 2.98
C GLY A 104 -11.86 20.63 2.62
N PRO A 105 -11.21 21.29 3.60
CA PRO A 105 -10.09 22.18 3.33
C PRO A 105 -8.90 21.45 2.72
N VAL A 106 -8.25 22.09 1.75
CA VAL A 106 -7.00 21.61 1.17
C VAL A 106 -5.84 22.12 2.03
N ALA A 107 -5.55 21.39 3.11
CA ALA A 107 -4.45 21.75 4.00
C ALA A 107 -3.13 21.04 3.61
N PRO A 108 -1.97 21.55 4.07
CA PRO A 108 -0.67 20.96 3.74
C PRO A 108 -0.53 19.48 4.15
N THR A 109 -1.14 19.08 5.25
CA THR A 109 -1.10 17.70 5.77
C THR A 109 -1.80 16.74 4.83
N GLU A 110 -3.06 17.03 4.43
CA GLU A 110 -3.82 16.20 3.51
C GLU A 110 -3.17 16.17 2.13
N THR A 111 -2.61 17.29 1.67
CA THR A 111 -1.86 17.34 0.40
C THR A 111 -0.62 16.45 0.45
N MET A 112 0.15 16.50 1.53
CA MET A 112 1.31 15.62 1.73
C MET A 112 0.87 14.15 1.78
N LEU A 113 -0.19 13.82 2.52
CA LEU A 113 -0.73 12.47 2.58
C LEU A 113 -1.19 11.99 1.20
N TRP A 114 -1.92 12.82 0.46
CA TRP A 114 -2.38 12.47 -0.89
C TRP A 114 -1.21 12.16 -1.83
N LEU A 115 -0.20 13.04 -1.88
CA LEU A 115 0.99 12.85 -2.73
C LEU A 115 1.81 11.62 -2.32
N SER A 116 2.01 11.39 -1.02
CA SER A 116 2.77 10.24 -0.53
C SER A 116 2.06 8.91 -0.83
N HIS A 117 0.74 8.85 -0.68
CA HIS A 117 -0.04 7.66 -0.98
C HIS A 117 -0.15 7.39 -2.49
N LEU A 118 -0.22 8.44 -3.32
CA LEU A 118 -0.08 8.30 -4.76
C LEU A 118 1.30 7.73 -5.13
N GLY A 119 2.36 8.21 -4.46
CA GLY A 119 3.71 7.66 -4.57
C GLY A 119 3.78 6.18 -4.21
N MET A 120 3.19 5.77 -3.07
CA MET A 120 3.09 4.37 -2.64
C MET A 120 2.44 3.49 -3.71
N ALA A 121 1.32 3.93 -4.28
CA ALA A 121 0.64 3.19 -5.34
C ALA A 121 1.50 3.06 -6.60
N ALA A 122 2.15 4.14 -7.01
CA ALA A 122 3.00 4.17 -8.20
C ALA A 122 4.23 3.27 -8.05
N GLU A 123 4.97 3.36 -6.93
CA GLU A 123 6.13 2.51 -6.70
C GLU A 123 5.73 1.03 -6.59
N GLY A 124 4.64 0.71 -5.88
CA GLY A 124 4.11 -0.65 -5.81
C GLY A 124 3.85 -1.23 -7.20
N ALA A 125 3.19 -0.49 -8.08
CA ALA A 125 2.91 -0.91 -9.45
C ALA A 125 4.19 -1.09 -10.29
N ILE A 126 5.17 -0.18 -10.16
CA ILE A 126 6.44 -0.24 -10.89
C ILE A 126 7.25 -1.47 -10.50
N PHE A 127 7.32 -1.81 -9.21
CA PHE A 127 8.04 -3.01 -8.78
C PHE A 127 7.25 -4.28 -9.08
N LEU A 128 5.94 -4.31 -8.83
CA LEU A 128 5.10 -5.49 -9.04
C LEU A 128 5.16 -6.04 -10.47
N ARG A 129 5.17 -5.16 -11.48
CA ARG A 129 5.25 -5.56 -12.91
C ARG A 129 6.54 -6.29 -13.28
N THR A 130 7.58 -6.25 -12.43
CA THR A 130 8.84 -6.96 -12.69
C THR A 130 8.80 -8.44 -12.33
N PHE A 131 7.70 -8.90 -11.73
CA PHE A 131 7.57 -10.28 -11.28
C PHE A 131 6.74 -11.14 -12.24
N ARG A 132 7.09 -12.42 -12.23
CA ARG A 132 6.26 -13.52 -12.76
C ARG A 132 5.98 -14.48 -11.61
N PHE A 133 4.74 -14.93 -11.45
CA PHE A 133 4.33 -15.73 -10.30
C PHE A 133 3.14 -16.63 -10.64
N GLY A 134 2.95 -17.67 -9.85
CA GLY A 134 1.85 -18.62 -10.00
C GLY A 134 0.60 -18.24 -9.21
N VAL A 135 -0.48 -18.99 -9.42
CA VAL A 135 -1.80 -18.77 -8.80
C VAL A 135 -1.76 -18.79 -7.27
N HIS A 136 -0.88 -19.57 -6.67
CA HIS A 136 -0.73 -19.63 -5.20
C HIS A 136 -0.38 -18.26 -4.58
N VAL A 137 0.43 -17.45 -5.28
CA VAL A 137 0.77 -16.09 -4.83
C VAL A 137 -0.45 -15.19 -4.86
N VAL A 138 -1.28 -15.30 -5.91
CA VAL A 138 -2.54 -14.56 -6.03
C VAL A 138 -3.48 -14.89 -4.88
N ILE A 139 -3.64 -16.21 -4.58
CA ILE A 139 -4.51 -16.68 -3.50
C ILE A 139 -4.04 -16.14 -2.15
N ILE A 140 -2.75 -16.28 -1.83
CA ILE A 140 -2.22 -15.85 -0.53
C ILE A 140 -2.30 -14.32 -0.38
N THR A 141 -1.94 -13.56 -1.41
CA THR A 141 -2.04 -12.09 -1.38
C THR A 141 -3.50 -11.64 -1.29
N GLY A 142 -4.40 -12.29 -2.04
CA GLY A 142 -5.84 -12.01 -1.97
C GLY A 142 -6.44 -12.35 -0.61
N ALA A 143 -6.07 -13.48 -0.02
CA ALA A 143 -6.51 -13.86 1.31
C ALA A 143 -6.08 -12.84 2.38
N TRP A 144 -4.83 -12.35 2.31
CA TRP A 144 -4.37 -11.29 3.20
C TRP A 144 -5.21 -10.02 3.07
N MET A 145 -5.45 -9.54 1.84
CA MET A 145 -6.26 -8.34 1.60
C MET A 145 -7.71 -8.51 2.09
N LEU A 146 -8.32 -9.68 1.87
CA LEU A 146 -9.68 -9.97 2.35
C LEU A 146 -9.76 -10.04 3.87
N VAL A 147 -8.77 -10.65 4.54
CA VAL A 147 -8.70 -10.67 6.01
C VAL A 147 -8.59 -9.26 6.55
N ASN A 148 -7.76 -8.41 5.96
CA ASN A 148 -7.69 -6.99 6.35
C ASN A 148 -9.03 -6.29 6.17
N ASP A 149 -9.69 -6.42 5.00
CA ASP A 149 -11.00 -5.80 4.77
C ASP A 149 -12.05 -6.26 5.79
N LEU A 150 -12.02 -7.55 6.19
CA LEU A 150 -12.89 -8.08 7.24
C LEU A 150 -12.57 -7.50 8.62
N MET A 151 -11.30 -7.27 8.93
CA MET A 151 -10.90 -6.63 10.20
C MET A 151 -11.27 -5.15 10.19
N ASP A 152 -11.07 -4.45 9.09
CA ASP A 152 -11.38 -3.03 8.95
C ASP A 152 -12.89 -2.76 9.12
N TYR A 153 -13.71 -3.46 8.37
CA TYR A 153 -15.15 -3.16 8.30
C TYR A 153 -16.04 -4.13 9.10
N GLY A 154 -15.53 -5.28 9.47
CA GLY A 154 -16.23 -6.23 10.35
C GLY A 154 -15.91 -6.02 11.83
N ALA A 155 -14.68 -5.63 12.17
CA ALA A 155 -14.24 -5.36 13.53
C ALA A 155 -14.06 -3.86 13.84
N GLY A 156 -14.26 -2.96 12.85
CA GLY A 156 -14.16 -1.52 13.03
C GLY A 156 -12.73 -1.01 13.21
N LEU A 157 -11.74 -1.69 12.60
CA LEU A 157 -10.33 -1.33 12.72
C LEU A 157 -9.82 -0.41 11.59
N HIS A 158 -10.68 -0.05 10.63
CA HIS A 158 -10.30 0.83 9.53
C HIS A 158 -9.67 2.14 10.02
N PRO A 159 -8.79 2.76 9.22
CA PRO A 159 -8.22 4.06 9.54
C PRO A 159 -9.27 5.11 9.84
N TYR A 160 -8.96 6.06 10.72
CA TYR A 160 -9.83 7.23 10.91
C TYR A 160 -10.06 7.95 9.59
N LEU A 161 -11.33 8.21 9.29
CA LEU A 161 -11.78 8.83 8.06
C LEU A 161 -11.67 10.36 8.14
N PHE A 162 -11.61 11.03 7.01
CA PHE A 162 -11.45 12.48 6.93
C PHE A 162 -12.74 13.26 7.23
N MET A 163 -13.90 12.59 7.09
CA MET A 163 -15.22 13.19 7.37
C MET A 163 -16.23 12.11 7.76
N ALA A 164 -17.26 12.52 8.49
CA ALA A 164 -18.40 11.63 8.78
C ALA A 164 -19.12 11.20 7.48
N GLY A 165 -19.61 9.97 7.46
CA GLY A 165 -20.35 9.43 6.33
C GLY A 165 -19.47 8.85 5.21
N GLN A 166 -18.15 8.80 5.38
CA GLN A 166 -17.25 8.16 4.41
C GLN A 166 -17.20 6.63 4.52
N GLU A 167 -17.76 6.01 5.58
CA GLU A 167 -17.58 4.59 5.90
C GLU A 167 -17.99 3.67 4.75
N THR A 168 -19.14 3.95 4.13
CA THR A 168 -19.64 3.14 3.00
C THR A 168 -18.71 3.26 1.79
N LEU A 169 -18.26 4.47 1.46
CA LEU A 169 -17.30 4.69 0.37
C LEU A 169 -15.98 3.99 0.66
N ALA A 170 -15.47 4.09 1.88
CA ALA A 170 -14.23 3.47 2.33
C ALA A 170 -14.29 1.95 2.18
N MET A 171 -15.35 1.32 2.68
CA MET A 171 -15.59 -0.12 2.57
C MET A 171 -15.71 -0.58 1.10
N VAL A 172 -16.55 0.08 0.32
CA VAL A 172 -16.73 -0.29 -1.11
C VAL A 172 -15.44 -0.14 -1.88
N THR A 173 -14.68 0.93 -1.63
CA THR A 173 -13.37 1.15 -2.26
C THR A 173 -12.37 0.06 -1.88
N ALA A 174 -12.28 -0.32 -0.61
CA ALA A 174 -11.35 -1.36 -0.15
C ALA A 174 -11.67 -2.71 -0.81
N LEU A 175 -12.93 -3.15 -0.79
CA LEU A 175 -13.38 -4.40 -1.41
C LEU A 175 -13.19 -4.39 -2.93
N ALA A 176 -13.54 -3.28 -3.60
CA ALA A 176 -13.33 -3.13 -5.04
C ALA A 176 -11.85 -3.23 -5.42
N LEU A 177 -10.96 -2.57 -4.66
CA LEU A 177 -9.53 -2.65 -4.87
C LEU A 177 -8.99 -4.06 -4.65
N THR A 178 -9.46 -4.78 -3.63
CA THR A 178 -9.10 -6.19 -3.43
C THR A 178 -9.47 -7.03 -4.64
N VAL A 179 -10.70 -6.93 -5.15
CA VAL A 179 -11.15 -7.68 -6.34
C VAL A 179 -10.34 -7.30 -7.58
N LEU A 180 -10.15 -6.00 -7.84
CA LEU A 180 -9.41 -5.50 -9.00
C LEU A 180 -7.94 -5.92 -8.96
N LEU A 181 -7.28 -5.85 -7.80
CA LEU A 181 -5.90 -6.27 -7.64
C LEU A 181 -5.76 -7.79 -7.79
N MET A 182 -6.67 -8.59 -7.26
CA MET A 182 -6.68 -10.04 -7.49
C MET A 182 -6.84 -10.39 -8.98
N ALA A 183 -7.74 -9.70 -9.68
CA ALA A 183 -7.92 -9.87 -11.13
C ALA A 183 -6.65 -9.47 -11.90
N GLY A 184 -6.05 -8.31 -11.56
CA GLY A 184 -4.80 -7.84 -12.13
C GLY A 184 -3.63 -8.80 -11.90
N LEU A 185 -3.47 -9.28 -10.66
CA LEU A 185 -2.46 -10.29 -10.32
C LEU A 185 -2.68 -11.59 -11.11
N SER A 186 -3.94 -12.04 -11.25
CA SER A 186 -4.27 -13.25 -12.01
C SER A 186 -3.90 -13.11 -13.49
N HIS A 187 -4.08 -11.91 -14.06
CA HIS A 187 -3.69 -11.62 -15.44
C HIS A 187 -2.17 -11.59 -15.60
N LEU A 188 -1.46 -10.88 -14.72
CA LEU A 188 0.01 -10.80 -14.73
C LEU A 188 0.65 -12.18 -14.51
N GLY A 189 0.10 -13.01 -13.62
CA GLY A 189 0.58 -14.37 -13.36
C GLY A 189 0.47 -15.28 -14.57
N ARG A 190 -0.64 -15.21 -15.32
CA ARG A 190 -0.85 -16.03 -16.54
C ARG A 190 0.07 -15.63 -17.70
N ALA A 191 0.39 -14.36 -17.85
CA ALA A 191 1.30 -13.87 -18.87
C ALA A 191 2.76 -14.33 -18.66
N GLY A 192 3.05 -15.02 -17.57
CA GLY A 192 4.37 -15.51 -17.18
C GLY A 192 4.56 -17.04 -17.31
N VAL A 193 3.51 -17.77 -17.75
CA VAL A 193 3.53 -19.19 -18.11
C VAL A 193 3.54 -19.27 -19.63
#